data_351fcad9091b6c8e32015376e34a0f3b
#
_entry.id   351fcad9091b6c8e32015376e34a0f3b
#
_cell.length_a   1.000
_cell.length_b   1.000
_cell.length_c   1.000
_cell.angle_alpha   90.00
_cell.angle_beta   90.00
_cell.angle_gamma   90.00
#
_symmetry.space_group_name_H-M   'P 1'
#
loop_
_entity.id
_entity.type
_entity.pdbx_description
1 polymer ?
#
loop_
_entity_poly.entity_id
_entity_poly.type
_entity_poly.pdbx_seq_one_letter_code
_entity_poly.pdbx_strand_id
1 'polypeptide(L)'
;MTTSAQMKRIIMILGGKGGTGKTLHCRQLYFFLIQSGVNCLAFDADVENPEFQEYHTEASQSVTLIDFVQTEQAKAFFTQIEQQKPDVVLIDMPGASGRATRDQIKRFGMFKIAQQLGYRVTLDTVMNNAYNTINSLQMMQSFCGDRADYVVVKSDLWNQGALNFDRWERSETRKQFQALKGIEISMPVLELSTFDVIHEQGLSFFEQDQLPFGDRILLESFLDLSRPQLEAATDYLGLGFKTPKPSKKAEVSNAGK
;
A
#
# COMPACT_ATOMS: atom_id res chain seq x y z
N MET A 1 -7.58 3.41 -30.64
CA MET A 1 -7.24 2.49 -29.53
C MET A 1 -8.03 2.97 -28.32
N THR A 2 -9.10 2.30 -27.97
CA THR A 2 -9.87 2.57 -26.76
C THR A 2 -8.98 2.19 -25.56
N THR A 3 -8.50 3.20 -24.83
CA THR A 3 -7.87 2.98 -23.54
C THR A 3 -8.91 2.31 -22.64
N SER A 4 -8.69 1.04 -22.33
CA SER A 4 -9.45 0.34 -21.28
C SER A 4 -9.39 1.22 -20.04
N ALA A 5 -10.55 1.61 -19.50
CA ALA A 5 -10.58 2.36 -18.26
C ALA A 5 -9.87 1.53 -17.18
N GLN A 6 -8.89 2.14 -16.51
CA GLN A 6 -8.15 1.44 -15.47
C GLN A 6 -9.10 1.06 -14.33
N MET A 7 -8.96 -0.17 -13.83
CA MET A 7 -9.78 -0.69 -12.74
C MET A 7 -9.43 -0.01 -11.43
N LYS A 8 -10.42 0.61 -10.78
CA LYS A 8 -10.27 1.19 -9.43
C LYS A 8 -9.95 0.10 -8.40
N ARG A 9 -9.16 0.44 -7.39
CA ARG A 9 -8.61 -0.53 -6.44
C ARG A 9 -8.97 -0.22 -4.99
N ILE A 10 -9.32 -1.26 -4.22
CA ILE A 10 -9.24 -1.26 -2.76
C ILE A 10 -8.06 -2.15 -2.41
N ILE A 11 -6.99 -1.55 -1.90
CA ILE A 11 -5.74 -2.23 -1.57
C ILE A 11 -5.66 -2.40 -0.05
N MET A 12 -5.53 -3.64 0.39
CA MET A 12 -5.34 -3.98 1.81
C MET A 12 -3.90 -4.46 1.99
N ILE A 13 -3.10 -3.69 2.73
CA ILE A 13 -1.72 -4.06 3.06
C ILE A 13 -1.77 -5.04 4.23
N LEU A 14 -1.31 -6.25 3.98
CA LEU A 14 -1.37 -7.37 4.90
C LEU A 14 0.04 -7.85 5.30
N GLY A 15 0.14 -8.53 6.43
CA GLY A 15 1.34 -9.24 6.86
C GLY A 15 1.01 -10.29 7.89
N GLY A 16 1.77 -11.39 7.90
CA GLY A 16 1.51 -12.51 8.82
C GLY A 16 2.01 -12.28 10.26
N LYS A 17 2.79 -11.20 10.50
CA LYS A 17 3.41 -10.89 11.81
C LYS A 17 3.73 -9.40 11.87
N GLY A 18 3.83 -8.84 13.08
CA GLY A 18 4.41 -7.52 13.31
C GLY A 18 5.88 -7.45 12.85
N GLY A 19 6.33 -6.28 12.43
CA GLY A 19 7.72 -6.05 12.03
C GLY A 19 8.12 -6.61 10.65
N THR A 20 7.18 -6.93 9.76
CA THR A 20 7.49 -7.33 8.37
C THR A 20 7.72 -6.15 7.43
N GLY A 21 7.49 -4.91 7.88
CA GLY A 21 7.60 -3.71 7.06
C GLY A 21 6.29 -3.32 6.36
N LYS A 22 5.12 -3.76 6.85
CA LYS A 22 3.81 -3.40 6.26
C LYS A 22 3.61 -1.90 6.17
N THR A 23 3.72 -1.20 7.31
CA THR A 23 3.52 0.25 7.37
C THR A 23 4.56 0.99 6.53
N LEU A 24 5.83 0.53 6.50
CA LEU A 24 6.85 1.09 5.61
C LEU A 24 6.44 0.94 4.13
N HIS A 25 5.98 -0.25 3.73
CA HIS A 25 5.49 -0.49 2.37
C HIS A 25 4.23 0.34 2.06
N CYS A 26 3.31 0.45 3.02
CA CYS A 26 2.10 1.27 2.89
C CYS A 26 2.46 2.75 2.64
N ARG A 27 3.36 3.32 3.45
CA ARG A 27 3.89 4.69 3.29
C ARG A 27 4.57 4.89 1.94
N GLN A 28 5.36 3.91 1.50
CA GLN A 28 6.03 3.92 0.19
C GLN A 28 5.02 3.92 -0.96
N LEU A 29 4.05 3.00 -0.96
CA LEU A 29 3.01 2.93 -1.99
C LEU A 29 2.17 4.21 -2.01
N TYR A 30 1.80 4.72 -0.84
CA TYR A 30 1.06 5.97 -0.72
C TYR A 30 1.83 7.16 -1.33
N PHE A 31 3.12 7.27 -1.03
CA PHE A 31 3.98 8.28 -1.63
C PHE A 31 3.94 8.23 -3.17
N PHE A 32 4.10 7.06 -3.77
CA PHE A 32 4.08 6.92 -5.23
C PHE A 32 2.70 7.17 -5.84
N LEU A 33 1.62 6.75 -5.19
CA LEU A 33 0.26 7.05 -5.64
C LEU A 33 0.02 8.55 -5.71
N ILE A 34 0.33 9.28 -4.66
CA ILE A 34 0.16 10.74 -4.60
C ILE A 34 1.08 11.44 -5.60
N GLN A 35 2.37 11.07 -5.68
CA GLN A 35 3.32 11.64 -6.65
C GLN A 35 2.88 11.39 -8.11
N SER A 36 2.20 10.29 -8.37
CA SER A 36 1.64 9.97 -9.69
C SER A 36 0.30 10.69 -9.97
N GLY A 37 -0.20 11.50 -9.04
CA GLY A 37 -1.46 12.22 -9.17
C GLY A 37 -2.71 11.32 -9.08
N VAL A 38 -2.58 10.14 -8.51
CA VAL A 38 -3.71 9.23 -8.27
C VAL A 38 -4.59 9.81 -7.17
N ASN A 39 -5.91 9.86 -7.41
CA ASN A 39 -6.87 10.21 -6.37
C ASN A 39 -6.97 9.04 -5.38
N CYS A 40 -6.18 9.12 -4.29
CA CYS A 40 -6.04 8.07 -3.29
C CYS A 40 -6.70 8.49 -1.98
N LEU A 41 -7.56 7.61 -1.44
CA LEU A 41 -8.13 7.73 -0.11
C LEU A 41 -7.43 6.70 0.79
N ALA A 42 -6.73 7.16 1.82
CA ALA A 42 -5.88 6.32 2.65
C ALA A 42 -6.42 6.16 4.08
N PHE A 43 -6.33 4.94 4.61
CA PHE A 43 -6.79 4.58 5.95
C PHE A 43 -5.73 3.78 6.69
N ASP A 44 -5.65 4.03 7.99
CA ASP A 44 -4.93 3.19 8.94
C ASP A 44 -5.94 2.42 9.78
N ALA A 45 -5.88 1.10 9.73
CA ALA A 45 -6.77 0.23 10.49
C ALA A 45 -6.06 -0.42 11.71
N ASP A 46 -4.80 -0.10 11.95
CA ASP A 46 -4.06 -0.52 13.15
C ASP A 46 -4.25 0.48 14.28
N VAL A 47 -5.42 0.44 14.92
CA VAL A 47 -5.79 1.38 15.99
C VAL A 47 -4.92 1.28 17.24
N GLU A 48 -4.15 0.20 17.40
CA GLU A 48 -3.22 0.03 18.53
C GLU A 48 -1.88 0.70 18.26
N ASN A 49 -1.45 0.73 16.98
CA ASN A 49 -0.19 1.36 16.56
C ASN A 49 -0.41 2.09 15.22
N PRO A 50 -1.06 3.26 15.22
CA PRO A 50 -1.49 3.93 13.99
C PRO A 50 -0.35 4.73 13.32
N GLU A 51 0.81 4.08 13.10
CA GLU A 51 2.00 4.72 12.54
C GLU A 51 1.74 5.34 11.16
N PHE A 52 0.91 4.70 10.32
CA PHE A 52 0.61 5.25 8.99
C PHE A 52 -0.15 6.58 9.10
N GLN A 53 -1.09 6.68 10.02
CA GLN A 53 -1.85 7.92 10.25
C GLN A 53 -0.98 8.99 10.94
N GLU A 54 -0.16 8.63 11.92
CA GLU A 54 0.69 9.55 12.67
C GLU A 54 1.67 10.34 11.79
N TYR A 55 2.23 9.70 10.74
CA TYR A 55 3.13 10.33 9.78
C TYR A 55 2.43 11.13 8.67
N HIS A 56 1.09 11.15 8.62
CA HIS A 56 0.33 11.77 7.53
C HIS A 56 -0.85 12.57 8.09
N THR A 57 -0.55 13.62 8.85
CA THR A 57 -1.55 14.49 9.49
C THR A 57 -1.91 15.72 8.66
N GLU A 58 -1.12 16.01 7.62
CA GLU A 58 -1.33 17.17 6.74
C GLU A 58 -2.59 16.98 5.87
N ALA A 59 -3.39 18.03 5.71
CA ALA A 59 -4.67 17.98 5.00
C ALA A 59 -4.56 17.49 3.55
N SER A 60 -3.43 17.74 2.86
CA SER A 60 -3.19 17.32 1.49
C SER A 60 -2.80 15.84 1.34
N GLN A 61 -2.43 15.20 2.45
CA GLN A 61 -1.90 13.83 2.51
C GLN A 61 -2.43 13.10 3.75
N SER A 62 -3.65 13.45 4.19
CA SER A 62 -4.22 12.90 5.41
C SER A 62 -4.57 11.42 5.26
N VAL A 63 -4.21 10.66 6.29
CA VAL A 63 -4.62 9.27 6.48
C VAL A 63 -5.67 9.23 7.59
N THR A 64 -6.78 8.56 7.35
CA THR A 64 -7.88 8.45 8.30
C THR A 64 -7.72 7.18 9.14
N LEU A 65 -7.71 7.34 10.48
CA LEU A 65 -7.78 6.19 11.38
C LEU A 65 -9.15 5.53 11.30
N ILE A 66 -9.19 4.20 11.21
CA ILE A 66 -10.44 3.45 11.13
C ILE A 66 -10.41 2.18 11.98
N ASP A 67 -11.43 2.01 12.81
CA ASP A 67 -11.69 0.75 13.49
C ASP A 67 -12.84 -0.01 12.81
N PHE A 68 -12.52 -1.03 12.05
CA PHE A 68 -13.53 -1.88 11.39
C PHE A 68 -14.36 -2.72 12.35
N VAL A 69 -14.00 -2.81 13.64
CA VAL A 69 -14.85 -3.44 14.66
C VAL A 69 -16.07 -2.56 14.95
N GLN A 70 -15.89 -1.25 14.89
CA GLN A 70 -16.93 -0.25 15.10
C GLN A 70 -17.83 -0.11 13.86
N THR A 71 -19.10 -0.49 14.00
CA THR A 71 -20.04 -0.51 12.88
C THR A 71 -20.20 0.87 12.21
N GLU A 72 -20.24 1.93 13.00
CA GLU A 72 -20.44 3.29 12.45
C GLU A 72 -19.22 3.77 11.67
N GLN A 73 -18.02 3.42 12.10
CA GLN A 73 -16.78 3.74 11.34
C GLN A 73 -16.74 2.96 10.02
N ALA A 74 -17.13 1.68 10.03
CA ALA A 74 -17.23 0.89 8.81
C ALA A 74 -18.27 1.46 7.83
N LYS A 75 -19.42 1.95 8.31
CA LYS A 75 -20.41 2.64 7.47
C LYS A 75 -19.83 3.92 6.88
N ALA A 76 -19.16 4.74 7.71
CA ALA A 76 -18.51 5.97 7.27
C ALA A 76 -17.48 5.72 6.17
N PHE A 77 -16.67 4.67 6.30
CA PHE A 77 -15.70 4.23 5.30
C PHE A 77 -16.35 3.98 3.92
N PHE A 78 -17.40 3.17 3.86
CA PHE A 78 -18.08 2.91 2.59
C PHE A 78 -18.76 4.15 2.02
N THR A 79 -19.33 4.99 2.90
CA THR A 79 -19.94 6.27 2.49
C THR A 79 -18.92 7.22 1.87
N GLN A 80 -17.72 7.32 2.46
CA GLN A 80 -16.63 8.14 1.90
C GLN A 80 -16.19 7.64 0.52
N ILE A 81 -16.05 6.33 0.33
CA ILE A 81 -15.69 5.74 -0.97
C ILE A 81 -16.76 6.05 -2.02
N GLU A 82 -18.05 5.90 -1.67
CA GLU A 82 -19.16 6.19 -2.58
C GLU A 82 -19.22 7.66 -2.98
N GLN A 83 -19.00 8.57 -2.03
CA GLN A 83 -19.07 10.02 -2.25
C GLN A 83 -17.86 10.56 -3.00
N GLN A 84 -16.64 10.18 -2.58
CA GLN A 84 -15.40 10.72 -3.12
C GLN A 84 -14.94 10.00 -4.39
N LYS A 85 -15.36 8.75 -4.59
CA LYS A 85 -15.03 7.91 -5.76
C LYS A 85 -13.54 7.90 -6.09
N PRO A 86 -12.65 7.68 -5.11
CA PRO A 86 -11.22 7.67 -5.36
C PRO A 86 -10.84 6.65 -6.43
N ASP A 87 -9.65 6.77 -7.03
CA ASP A 87 -9.12 5.75 -7.93
C ASP A 87 -8.56 4.58 -7.15
N VAL A 88 -7.95 4.88 -6.01
CA VAL A 88 -7.39 3.90 -5.07
C VAL A 88 -7.88 4.18 -3.66
N VAL A 89 -8.29 3.13 -2.96
CA VAL A 89 -8.48 3.11 -1.51
C VAL A 89 -7.35 2.27 -0.93
N LEU A 90 -6.46 2.87 -0.14
CA LEU A 90 -5.32 2.19 0.48
C LEU A 90 -5.58 2.01 1.97
N ILE A 91 -5.38 0.79 2.48
CA ILE A 91 -5.66 0.45 3.88
C ILE A 91 -4.46 -0.27 4.47
N ASP A 92 -3.80 0.33 5.48
CA ASP A 92 -2.84 -0.41 6.31
C ASP A 92 -3.60 -1.24 7.35
N MET A 93 -3.41 -2.57 7.31
CA MET A 93 -4.13 -3.49 8.18
C MET A 93 -3.28 -3.86 9.40
N PRO A 94 -3.90 -4.13 10.58
CA PRO A 94 -3.16 -4.53 11.77
C PRO A 94 -2.28 -5.76 11.55
N GLY A 95 -1.16 -5.83 12.26
CA GLY A 95 -0.31 -7.00 12.27
C GLY A 95 -1.04 -8.26 12.77
N ALA A 96 -0.71 -9.43 12.22
CA ALA A 96 -1.30 -10.73 12.60
C ALA A 96 -2.84 -10.81 12.53
N SER A 97 -3.49 -9.90 11.82
CA SER A 97 -4.96 -9.72 11.76
C SER A 97 -5.70 -10.69 10.83
N GLY A 98 -5.04 -11.67 10.24
CA GLY A 98 -5.60 -12.47 9.14
C GLY A 98 -6.97 -13.10 9.42
N ARG A 99 -7.27 -13.54 10.66
CA ARG A 99 -8.61 -14.02 11.04
C ARG A 99 -9.61 -12.87 11.13
N ALA A 100 -9.25 -11.82 11.87
CA ALA A 100 -10.11 -10.65 12.03
C ALA A 100 -10.42 -10.00 10.68
N THR A 101 -9.43 -9.88 9.79
CA THR A 101 -9.60 -9.37 8.43
C THR A 101 -10.62 -10.20 7.63
N ARG A 102 -10.53 -11.55 7.66
CA ARG A 102 -11.50 -12.41 6.98
C ARG A 102 -12.91 -12.25 7.55
N ASP A 103 -13.03 -12.17 8.87
CA ASP A 103 -14.32 -11.98 9.55
C ASP A 103 -14.94 -10.62 9.16
N GLN A 104 -14.14 -9.58 9.05
CA GLN A 104 -14.59 -8.25 8.59
C GLN A 104 -14.99 -8.25 7.11
N ILE A 105 -14.16 -8.84 6.22
CA ILE A 105 -14.50 -9.00 4.80
C ILE A 105 -15.84 -9.72 4.63
N LYS A 106 -16.06 -10.79 5.41
CA LYS A 106 -17.32 -11.55 5.39
C LYS A 106 -18.49 -10.73 5.96
N ARG A 107 -18.28 -10.09 7.12
CA ARG A 107 -19.31 -9.32 7.83
C ARG A 107 -19.89 -8.21 6.97
N PHE A 108 -19.03 -7.48 6.27
CA PHE A 108 -19.45 -6.35 5.43
C PHE A 108 -19.78 -6.74 3.99
N GLY A 109 -19.49 -7.97 3.57
CA GLY A 109 -19.65 -8.36 2.17
C GLY A 109 -18.74 -7.54 1.24
N MET A 110 -17.50 -7.28 1.67
CA MET A 110 -16.52 -6.36 1.03
C MET A 110 -16.44 -6.54 -0.48
N PHE A 111 -16.34 -7.77 -0.97
CA PHE A 111 -16.24 -8.04 -2.41
C PHE A 111 -17.48 -7.61 -3.19
N LYS A 112 -18.68 -7.81 -2.60
CA LYS A 112 -19.95 -7.39 -3.24
C LYS A 112 -20.02 -5.87 -3.30
N ILE A 113 -19.68 -5.19 -2.20
CA ILE A 113 -19.68 -3.72 -2.14
C ILE A 113 -18.63 -3.16 -3.08
N ALA A 114 -17.40 -3.68 -3.07
CA ALA A 114 -16.35 -3.25 -3.99
C ALA A 114 -16.82 -3.34 -5.45
N GLN A 115 -17.39 -4.47 -5.85
CA GLN A 115 -17.93 -4.66 -7.19
C GLN A 115 -19.05 -3.68 -7.53
N GLN A 116 -19.98 -3.42 -6.60
CA GLN A 116 -21.08 -2.45 -6.80
C GLN A 116 -20.55 -1.03 -7.00
N LEU A 117 -19.48 -0.66 -6.32
CA LEU A 117 -18.83 0.64 -6.43
C LEU A 117 -17.82 0.72 -7.58
N GLY A 118 -17.59 -0.36 -8.31
CA GLY A 118 -16.66 -0.41 -9.45
C GLY A 118 -15.20 -0.62 -9.07
N TYR A 119 -14.94 -1.20 -7.90
CA TYR A 119 -13.59 -1.52 -7.41
C TYR A 119 -13.28 -3.00 -7.50
N ARG A 120 -11.99 -3.30 -7.68
CA ARG A 120 -11.40 -4.62 -7.47
C ARG A 120 -10.56 -4.58 -6.19
N VAL A 121 -10.64 -5.63 -5.38
CA VAL A 121 -9.85 -5.75 -4.15
C VAL A 121 -8.49 -6.33 -4.49
N THR A 122 -7.42 -5.71 -4.00
CA THR A 122 -6.05 -6.22 -4.02
C THR A 122 -5.62 -6.54 -2.60
N LEU A 123 -5.14 -7.77 -2.39
CA LEU A 123 -4.50 -8.20 -1.15
C LEU A 123 -2.99 -8.11 -1.34
N ASP A 124 -2.40 -7.06 -0.79
CA ASP A 124 -0.97 -6.77 -0.90
C ASP A 124 -0.27 -7.25 0.37
N THR A 125 0.48 -8.34 0.26
CA THR A 125 1.02 -9.07 1.41
C THR A 125 2.53 -8.88 1.51
N VAL A 126 2.94 -8.15 2.54
CA VAL A 126 4.36 -8.01 2.87
C VAL A 126 4.83 -9.24 3.64
N MET A 127 5.84 -9.92 3.09
CA MET A 127 6.36 -11.14 3.69
C MET A 127 7.88 -11.10 3.86
N ASN A 128 8.31 -11.80 4.90
CA ASN A 128 9.67 -12.26 5.08
C ASN A 128 9.72 -13.79 4.88
N ASN A 129 10.88 -14.41 5.06
CA ASN A 129 11.03 -15.87 4.90
C ASN A 129 10.48 -16.71 6.08
N ALA A 130 9.54 -16.20 6.87
CA ALA A 130 8.96 -16.92 8.00
C ALA A 130 7.70 -17.70 7.59
N TYR A 131 7.52 -18.90 8.15
CA TYR A 131 6.36 -19.76 7.87
C TYR A 131 5.01 -19.09 8.14
N ASN A 132 4.92 -18.25 9.16
CA ASN A 132 3.67 -17.60 9.52
C ASN A 132 3.19 -16.60 8.47
N THR A 133 4.10 -15.95 7.72
CA THR A 133 3.71 -15.04 6.62
C THR A 133 3.15 -15.83 5.44
N ILE A 134 3.76 -16.97 5.09
CA ILE A 134 3.29 -17.87 4.03
C ILE A 134 1.92 -18.47 4.40
N ASN A 135 1.77 -18.95 5.64
CA ASN A 135 0.50 -19.52 6.11
C ASN A 135 -0.63 -18.50 6.15
N SER A 136 -0.32 -17.25 6.54
CA SER A 136 -1.31 -16.16 6.52
C SER A 136 -1.82 -15.90 5.12
N LEU A 137 -0.92 -15.82 4.14
CA LEU A 137 -1.30 -15.67 2.73
C LEU A 137 -2.11 -16.87 2.23
N GLN A 138 -1.72 -18.11 2.56
CA GLN A 138 -2.48 -19.31 2.20
C GLN A 138 -3.92 -19.26 2.69
N MET A 139 -4.12 -18.83 3.94
CA MET A 139 -5.46 -18.69 4.51
C MET A 139 -6.28 -17.61 3.78
N MET A 140 -5.64 -16.51 3.38
CA MET A 140 -6.32 -15.47 2.60
C MET A 140 -6.68 -15.94 1.19
N GLN A 141 -5.78 -16.64 0.51
CA GLN A 141 -6.04 -17.23 -0.81
C GLN A 141 -7.18 -18.24 -0.77
N SER A 142 -7.18 -19.13 0.23
CA SER A 142 -8.25 -20.14 0.41
C SER A 142 -9.61 -19.50 0.70
N PHE A 143 -9.63 -18.35 1.39
CA PHE A 143 -10.85 -17.63 1.72
C PHE A 143 -11.35 -16.75 0.57
N CYS A 144 -10.45 -16.01 -0.09
CA CYS A 144 -10.82 -15.03 -1.10
C CYS A 144 -10.90 -15.62 -2.52
N GLY A 145 -10.07 -16.62 -2.84
CA GLY A 145 -10.01 -17.22 -4.18
C GLY A 145 -9.74 -16.17 -5.26
N ASP A 146 -10.47 -16.26 -6.36
CA ASP A 146 -10.40 -15.35 -7.51
C ASP A 146 -11.15 -14.02 -7.33
N ARG A 147 -11.78 -13.82 -6.15
CA ARG A 147 -12.48 -12.56 -5.84
C ARG A 147 -11.54 -11.40 -5.54
N ALA A 148 -10.27 -11.68 -5.28
CA ALA A 148 -9.22 -10.69 -5.07
C ALA A 148 -8.08 -10.90 -6.04
N ASP A 149 -7.30 -9.84 -6.27
CA ASP A 149 -5.98 -9.90 -6.87
C ASP A 149 -4.92 -9.93 -5.76
N TYR A 150 -3.74 -10.45 -6.06
CA TYR A 150 -2.72 -10.72 -5.05
C TYR A 150 -1.39 -10.11 -5.45
N VAL A 151 -0.78 -9.37 -4.53
CA VAL A 151 0.61 -8.92 -4.60
C VAL A 151 1.35 -9.53 -3.42
N VAL A 152 2.55 -10.01 -3.65
CA VAL A 152 3.50 -10.42 -2.62
C VAL A 152 4.69 -9.49 -2.69
N VAL A 153 4.94 -8.80 -1.57
CA VAL A 153 6.09 -7.92 -1.39
C VAL A 153 7.13 -8.65 -0.56
N LYS A 154 8.21 -9.05 -1.21
CA LYS A 154 9.35 -9.67 -0.52
C LYS A 154 10.15 -8.59 0.18
N SER A 155 10.04 -8.54 1.51
CA SER A 155 10.68 -7.53 2.35
C SER A 155 12.00 -8.04 2.90
N ASP A 156 13.06 -7.28 2.65
CA ASP A 156 14.41 -7.53 3.20
C ASP A 156 14.74 -6.63 4.39
N LEU A 157 13.76 -6.01 4.98
CA LEU A 157 13.92 -4.96 6.00
C LEU A 157 14.95 -5.30 7.10
N TRP A 158 15.12 -6.59 7.41
CA TRP A 158 15.98 -7.04 8.51
C TRP A 158 17.19 -7.89 8.08
N ASN A 159 17.36 -8.21 6.79
CA ASN A 159 18.36 -9.16 6.31
C ASN A 159 19.51 -8.53 5.52
N GLN A 160 19.57 -7.21 5.42
CA GLN A 160 20.65 -6.44 4.78
C GLN A 160 21.09 -6.97 3.39
N GLY A 161 20.12 -7.31 2.54
CA GLY A 161 20.39 -7.78 1.19
C GLY A 161 20.67 -9.29 1.05
N ALA A 162 20.63 -10.03 2.15
CA ALA A 162 20.84 -11.50 2.15
C ALA A 162 19.50 -12.26 2.03
N LEU A 163 18.62 -11.83 1.11
CA LEU A 163 17.32 -12.43 0.96
C LEU A 163 17.37 -13.88 0.52
N ASN A 164 16.90 -14.74 1.40
CA ASN A 164 16.57 -16.11 1.08
C ASN A 164 15.06 -16.33 1.26
N PHE A 165 14.34 -16.45 0.14
CA PHE A 165 12.91 -16.80 0.13
C PHE A 165 12.66 -18.26 -0.25
N ASP A 166 13.60 -19.15 -0.03
CA ASP A 166 13.53 -20.58 -0.39
C ASP A 166 12.24 -21.25 0.08
N ARG A 167 11.75 -20.91 1.29
CA ARG A 167 10.50 -21.46 1.81
C ARG A 167 9.29 -21.02 1.00
N TRP A 168 9.27 -19.74 0.61
CA TRP A 168 8.23 -19.21 -0.27
C TRP A 168 8.31 -19.86 -1.64
N GLU A 169 9.50 -19.89 -2.24
CA GLU A 169 9.72 -20.38 -3.60
C GLU A 169 9.33 -21.85 -3.79
N ARG A 170 9.49 -22.66 -2.74
CA ARG A 170 9.14 -24.08 -2.75
C ARG A 170 7.74 -24.38 -2.22
N SER A 171 6.97 -23.36 -1.79
CA SER A 171 5.68 -23.58 -1.14
C SER A 171 4.55 -23.89 -2.12
N GLU A 172 3.61 -24.70 -1.68
CA GLU A 172 2.34 -24.91 -2.42
C GLU A 172 1.51 -23.61 -2.46
N THR A 173 1.68 -22.75 -1.45
CA THR A 173 1.04 -21.43 -1.40
C THR A 173 1.47 -20.56 -2.59
N ARG A 174 2.75 -20.60 -2.98
CA ARG A 174 3.24 -19.88 -4.16
C ARG A 174 2.66 -20.43 -5.45
N LYS A 175 2.51 -21.75 -5.58
CA LYS A 175 1.88 -22.36 -6.76
C LYS A 175 0.43 -21.90 -6.90
N GLN A 176 -0.31 -21.89 -5.79
CA GLN A 176 -1.67 -21.37 -5.77
C GLN A 176 -1.71 -19.87 -6.10
N PHE A 177 -0.78 -19.08 -5.55
CA PHE A 177 -0.62 -17.67 -5.84
C PHE A 177 -0.40 -17.41 -7.35
N GLN A 178 0.46 -18.21 -7.99
CA GLN A 178 0.70 -18.12 -9.43
C GLN A 178 -0.53 -18.53 -10.25
N ALA A 179 -1.26 -19.57 -9.82
CA ALA A 179 -2.52 -19.99 -10.46
C ALA A 179 -3.60 -18.88 -10.38
N LEU A 180 -3.59 -18.07 -9.31
CA LEU A 180 -4.43 -16.88 -9.13
C LEU A 180 -3.86 -15.65 -9.85
N LYS A 181 -2.80 -15.79 -10.64
CA LYS A 181 -2.11 -14.70 -11.37
C LYS A 181 -1.54 -13.61 -10.46
N GLY A 182 -1.14 -13.97 -9.25
CA GLY A 182 -0.49 -13.03 -8.33
C GLY A 182 0.86 -12.54 -8.87
N ILE A 183 1.25 -11.36 -8.45
CA ILE A 183 2.52 -10.72 -8.83
C ILE A 183 3.45 -10.60 -7.63
N GLU A 184 4.72 -10.93 -7.82
CA GLU A 184 5.78 -10.78 -6.81
C GLU A 184 6.60 -9.52 -7.11
N ILE A 185 6.82 -8.71 -6.07
CA ILE A 185 7.74 -7.57 -6.09
C ILE A 185 8.67 -7.64 -4.89
N SER A 186 9.74 -6.86 -4.90
CA SER A 186 10.67 -6.76 -3.78
C SER A 186 10.67 -5.35 -3.21
N MET A 187 10.70 -5.24 -1.90
CA MET A 187 10.91 -3.97 -1.21
C MET A 187 12.41 -3.85 -0.88
N PRO A 188 13.11 -2.82 -1.37
CA PRO A 188 14.49 -2.57 -1.03
C PRO A 188 14.70 -2.33 0.47
N VAL A 189 15.94 -2.37 0.91
CA VAL A 189 16.31 -2.01 2.29
C VAL A 189 16.35 -0.50 2.41
N LEU A 190 15.63 0.05 3.38
CA LEU A 190 15.90 1.39 3.91
C LEU A 190 16.88 1.23 5.07
N GLU A 191 17.99 1.95 5.03
CA GLU A 191 19.00 1.88 6.09
C GLU A 191 18.37 2.17 7.46
N LEU A 192 18.68 1.32 8.45
CA LEU A 192 18.04 1.38 9.77
C LEU A 192 18.26 2.74 10.44
N SER A 193 19.47 3.30 10.33
CA SER A 193 19.77 4.63 10.89
C SER A 193 18.92 5.75 10.30
N THR A 194 18.66 5.69 9.00
CA THR A 194 17.78 6.65 8.30
C THR A 194 16.31 6.42 8.69
N PHE A 195 15.90 5.14 8.81
CA PHE A 195 14.57 4.82 9.30
C PHE A 195 14.33 5.38 10.72
N ASP A 196 15.31 5.23 11.61
CA ASP A 196 15.25 5.74 12.98
C ASP A 196 15.13 7.28 13.00
N VAL A 197 15.91 8.00 12.17
CA VAL A 197 15.82 9.46 12.05
C VAL A 197 14.43 9.91 11.56
N ILE A 198 13.88 9.23 10.55
CA ILE A 198 12.52 9.50 10.04
C ILE A 198 11.48 9.26 11.13
N HIS A 199 11.64 8.17 11.89
CA HIS A 199 10.73 7.80 12.96
C HIS A 199 10.78 8.79 14.13
N GLU A 200 11.98 9.14 14.63
CA GLU A 200 12.18 10.08 15.74
C GLU A 200 11.65 11.48 15.42
N GLN A 201 11.74 11.89 14.16
CA GLN A 201 11.24 13.21 13.73
C GLN A 201 9.76 13.20 13.30
N GLY A 202 9.13 12.03 13.23
CA GLY A 202 7.74 11.89 12.81
C GLY A 202 7.47 12.31 11.35
N LEU A 203 8.47 12.18 10.47
CA LEU A 203 8.39 12.67 9.09
C LEU A 203 7.74 11.67 8.14
N SER A 204 6.88 12.17 7.26
CA SER A 204 6.43 11.43 6.09
C SER A 204 7.50 11.45 4.97
N PHE A 205 7.37 10.58 3.97
CA PHE A 205 8.25 10.62 2.80
C PHE A 205 8.06 11.86 1.91
N PHE A 206 7.02 12.64 2.14
CA PHE A 206 6.80 13.92 1.46
C PHE A 206 7.64 15.05 2.06
N GLU A 207 8.14 14.88 3.28
CA GLU A 207 8.89 15.87 4.05
C GLU A 207 10.41 15.62 4.04
N GLN A 208 10.90 14.89 3.03
CA GLN A 208 12.31 14.50 2.91
C GLN A 208 13.28 15.70 2.96
N ASP A 209 12.83 16.90 2.60
CA ASP A 209 13.65 18.11 2.68
C ASP A 209 14.00 18.52 4.12
N GLN A 210 13.29 18.01 5.11
CA GLN A 210 13.57 18.24 6.54
C GLN A 210 14.64 17.30 7.09
N LEU A 211 14.96 16.21 6.36
CA LEU A 211 15.99 15.26 6.77
C LEU A 211 17.41 15.83 6.63
N PRO A 212 18.35 15.40 7.48
CA PRO A 212 19.78 15.60 7.24
C PRO A 212 20.16 15.13 5.84
N PHE A 213 21.14 15.80 5.22
CA PHE A 213 21.49 15.53 3.82
C PHE A 213 21.81 14.05 3.52
N GLY A 214 22.55 13.38 4.42
CA GLY A 214 22.89 11.96 4.26
C GLY A 214 21.65 11.06 4.27
N ASP A 215 20.74 11.28 5.23
CA ASP A 215 19.52 10.49 5.36
C ASP A 215 18.56 10.74 4.18
N ARG A 216 18.50 11.98 3.70
CA ARG A 216 17.72 12.30 2.49
C ARG A 216 18.21 11.51 1.28
N ILE A 217 19.51 11.45 1.02
CA ILE A 217 20.08 10.69 -0.09
C ILE A 217 19.77 9.18 0.02
N LEU A 218 19.80 8.63 1.24
CA LEU A 218 19.47 7.22 1.47
C LEU A 218 17.98 6.95 1.28
N LEU A 219 17.10 7.86 1.70
CA LEU A 219 15.67 7.76 1.44
C LEU A 219 15.36 7.89 -0.06
N GLU A 220 15.97 8.86 -0.77
CA GLU A 220 15.83 9.01 -2.23
C GLU A 220 16.26 7.72 -2.96
N SER A 221 17.41 7.15 -2.58
CA SER A 221 17.88 5.88 -3.15
C SER A 221 16.91 4.72 -2.90
N PHE A 222 16.36 4.61 -1.69
CA PHE A 222 15.34 3.62 -1.35
C PHE A 222 14.09 3.78 -2.25
N LEU A 223 13.61 5.01 -2.42
CA LEU A 223 12.44 5.29 -3.27
C LEU A 223 12.72 5.00 -4.75
N ASP A 224 13.89 5.38 -5.24
CA ASP A 224 14.27 5.12 -6.64
C ASP A 224 14.40 3.62 -6.95
N LEU A 225 14.97 2.83 -6.05
CA LEU A 225 15.03 1.37 -6.18
C LEU A 225 13.66 0.71 -6.06
N SER A 226 12.73 1.33 -5.34
CA SER A 226 11.37 0.83 -5.16
C SER A 226 10.48 1.06 -6.36
N ARG A 227 10.68 2.18 -7.06
CA ARG A 227 9.84 2.60 -8.20
C ARG A 227 9.63 1.49 -9.23
N PRO A 228 10.67 0.86 -9.81
CA PRO A 228 10.47 -0.17 -10.83
C PRO A 228 9.75 -1.41 -10.29
N GLN A 229 9.88 -1.72 -9.00
CA GLN A 229 9.17 -2.83 -8.37
C GLN A 229 7.66 -2.55 -8.29
N LEU A 230 7.27 -1.36 -7.86
CA LEU A 230 5.87 -0.96 -7.79
C LEU A 230 5.26 -0.78 -9.19
N GLU A 231 6.02 -0.25 -10.15
CA GLU A 231 5.59 -0.12 -11.55
C GLU A 231 5.32 -1.48 -12.21
N ALA A 232 6.08 -2.53 -11.84
CA ALA A 232 5.81 -3.89 -12.31
C ALA A 232 4.44 -4.43 -11.86
N ALA A 233 3.89 -3.91 -10.74
CA ALA A 233 2.59 -4.27 -10.21
C ALA A 233 1.50 -3.20 -10.47
N THR A 234 1.72 -2.30 -11.42
CA THR A 234 0.84 -1.15 -11.72
C THR A 234 -0.63 -1.50 -11.79
N ASP A 235 -0.99 -2.57 -12.50
CA ASP A 235 -2.39 -2.98 -12.68
C ASP A 235 -3.05 -3.45 -11.39
N TYR A 236 -2.26 -3.91 -10.43
CA TYR A 236 -2.71 -4.41 -9.13
C TYR A 236 -2.72 -3.31 -8.07
N LEU A 237 -1.83 -2.32 -8.18
CA LEU A 237 -1.61 -1.25 -7.21
C LEU A 237 -2.21 0.11 -7.64
N GLY A 238 -2.82 0.17 -8.82
CA GLY A 238 -3.49 1.40 -9.28
C GLY A 238 -2.56 2.55 -9.66
N LEU A 239 -1.28 2.29 -9.93
CA LEU A 239 -0.29 3.31 -10.29
C LEU A 239 -0.40 3.83 -11.73
N GLY A 240 -1.19 3.17 -12.57
CA GLY A 240 -1.35 3.55 -13.98
C GLY A 240 -2.43 4.61 -14.26
N PHE A 241 -3.05 5.20 -13.24
CA PHE A 241 -3.94 6.34 -13.41
C PHE A 241 -3.13 7.53 -13.92
N LYS A 242 -3.56 8.13 -15.04
CA LYS A 242 -2.82 9.21 -15.71
C LYS A 242 -2.69 10.42 -14.78
N THR A 243 -1.48 10.89 -14.59
CA THR A 243 -1.20 12.21 -14.01
C THR A 243 -1.98 13.29 -14.75
N PRO A 244 -2.66 14.22 -14.08
CA PRO A 244 -3.08 15.46 -14.69
C PRO A 244 -1.83 16.16 -15.23
N LYS A 245 -1.83 16.54 -16.51
CA LYS A 245 -0.74 17.36 -17.06
C LYS A 245 -0.59 18.60 -16.17
N PRO A 246 0.63 18.97 -15.73
CA PRO A 246 0.81 20.20 -14.98
C PRO A 246 0.20 21.34 -15.80
N SER A 247 -0.69 22.11 -15.19
CA SER A 247 -1.24 23.31 -15.80
C SER A 247 -0.06 24.21 -16.18
N LYS A 248 0.06 24.57 -17.45
CA LYS A 248 1.04 25.56 -17.90
C LYS A 248 0.91 26.77 -17.00
N LYS A 249 1.94 27.04 -16.18
CA LYS A 249 2.06 28.33 -15.50
C LYS A 249 1.93 29.39 -16.57
N ALA A 250 0.98 30.30 -16.40
CA ALA A 250 0.82 31.45 -17.27
C ALA A 250 2.18 32.14 -17.38
N GLU A 251 2.71 32.21 -18.59
CA GLU A 251 3.82 33.08 -18.93
C GLU A 251 3.38 34.50 -18.54
N VAL A 252 3.98 35.02 -17.49
CA VAL A 252 3.86 36.44 -17.16
C VAL A 252 4.56 37.17 -18.30
N SER A 253 3.76 37.72 -19.20
CA SER A 253 4.23 38.62 -20.24
C SER A 253 4.86 39.83 -19.56
N ASN A 254 6.19 39.88 -19.53
CA ASN A 254 6.92 41.15 -19.41
C ASN A 254 6.86 41.82 -20.74
N ALA A 255 5.79 42.57 -21.00
CA ALA A 255 5.73 43.55 -22.05
C ALA A 255 5.88 44.93 -21.39
N GLY A 256 7.03 45.55 -21.60
CA GLY A 256 7.19 46.92 -21.89
C GLY A 256 7.21 47.93 -20.73
N LYS A 257 8.29 48.45 -20.38
CA LYS A 257 8.78 49.81 -20.78
C LYS A 257 10.08 50.11 -20.06
#